data_4ee30656492d98b6357155b85de83ca8
#
_entry.id   4ee30656492d98b6357155b85de83ca8
#
_cell.length_a   1.000
_cell.length_b   1.000
_cell.length_c   1.000
_cell.angle_alpha   90.00
_cell.angle_beta   90.00
_cell.angle_gamma   90.00
#
_symmetry.space_group_name_H-M   'P 1'
#
loop_
_entity.id
_entity.type
_entity.pdbx_description
1 polymer ?
#
loop_
_entity_poly.entity_id
_entity_poly.type
_entity_poly.pdbx_seq_one_letter_code
_entity_poly.pdbx_strand_id
1 'polypeptide(L)'
;GIVRRIDERLTKDGKAFAIVNFEDPDGTWDLMLFSNNWEKYKAFFVAGTALCLNISVSKQPGRDKPMLNPQQVRLLDELVVHDLHITMGPNLADSDLFAIREELLSDSNRGDSAVYFHIEGAGRNVTVQANHAIKVRPSEQLLSLLRSKRGIVDVSLE
;
A
#
# COMPACT_ATOMS: atom_id res chain seq x y z
N GLY A 1 8.71 -3.17 8.07
CA GLY A 1 10.09 -3.64 7.84
C GLY A 1 10.20 -4.55 6.62
N ILE A 2 11.36 -5.15 6.43
CA ILE A 2 11.71 -5.93 5.24
C ILE A 2 12.04 -7.37 5.62
N VAL A 3 11.54 -8.34 4.87
CA VAL A 3 11.91 -9.76 4.99
C VAL A 3 13.34 -9.94 4.46
N ARG A 4 14.26 -10.38 5.32
CA ARG A 4 15.65 -10.63 4.93
C ARG A 4 15.91 -12.07 4.56
N ARG A 5 15.40 -13.00 5.36
CA ARG A 5 15.64 -14.43 5.18
C ARG A 5 14.47 -15.24 5.72
N ILE A 6 14.22 -16.36 5.08
CA ILE A 6 13.20 -17.34 5.47
C ILE A 6 13.88 -18.69 5.61
N ASP A 7 13.67 -19.35 6.74
CA ASP A 7 14.16 -20.68 7.04
C ASP A 7 12.95 -21.57 7.35
N GLU A 8 12.48 -22.29 6.34
CA GLU A 8 11.34 -23.20 6.45
C GLU A 8 11.82 -24.55 6.99
N ARG A 9 11.10 -25.10 7.95
CA ARG A 9 11.42 -26.34 8.63
C ARG A 9 10.17 -27.18 8.85
N LEU A 10 10.38 -28.44 9.22
CA LEU A 10 9.32 -29.34 9.65
C LEU A 10 9.43 -29.58 11.16
N THR A 11 8.29 -29.64 11.84
CA THR A 11 8.18 -30.13 13.21
C THR A 11 8.38 -31.64 13.25
N LYS A 12 8.54 -32.21 14.44
CA LYS A 12 8.61 -33.69 14.62
C LYS A 12 7.37 -34.40 14.07
N ASP A 13 6.24 -33.72 14.06
CA ASP A 13 4.96 -34.23 13.56
C ASP A 13 4.74 -33.93 12.07
N GLY A 14 5.79 -33.50 11.36
CA GLY A 14 5.74 -33.24 9.89
C GLY A 14 5.02 -31.97 9.48
N LYS A 15 4.70 -31.05 10.41
CA LYS A 15 4.05 -29.78 10.09
C LYS A 15 5.09 -28.71 9.74
N ALA A 16 4.88 -28.01 8.64
CA ALA A 16 5.75 -26.91 8.25
C ALA A 16 5.67 -25.73 9.23
N PHE A 17 6.79 -25.10 9.53
CA PHE A 17 6.90 -23.82 10.20
C PHE A 17 8.07 -23.04 9.62
N ALA A 18 8.09 -21.72 9.81
CA ALA A 18 9.20 -20.91 9.32
C ALA A 18 9.77 -20.01 10.43
N ILE A 19 11.07 -19.77 10.36
CA ILE A 19 11.75 -18.70 11.06
C ILE A 19 12.05 -17.63 10.02
N VAL A 20 11.44 -16.47 10.17
CA VAL A 20 11.62 -15.34 9.26
C VAL A 20 12.47 -14.28 9.93
N ASN A 21 13.61 -13.99 9.34
CA ASN A 21 14.43 -12.87 9.76
C ASN A 21 13.89 -11.59 9.11
N PHE A 22 13.48 -10.64 9.95
CA PHE A 22 12.79 -9.42 9.58
C PHE A 22 13.56 -8.22 10.12
N GLU A 23 13.78 -7.22 9.28
CA GLU A 23 14.53 -6.01 9.61
C GLU A 23 13.64 -4.78 9.51
N ASP A 24 13.72 -3.92 10.50
CA ASP A 24 13.10 -2.61 10.55
C ASP A 24 14.13 -1.55 10.96
N PRO A 25 13.77 -0.24 11.04
CA PRO A 25 14.69 0.81 11.45
C PRO A 25 15.28 0.63 12.86
N ASP A 26 14.64 -0.16 13.74
CA ASP A 26 15.08 -0.38 15.11
C ASP A 26 15.99 -1.61 15.25
N GLY A 27 16.02 -2.49 14.26
CA GLY A 27 16.89 -3.67 14.25
C GLY A 27 16.38 -4.87 13.48
N THR A 28 16.90 -6.02 13.87
CA THR A 28 16.60 -7.31 13.23
C THR A 28 15.90 -8.24 14.20
N TRP A 29 14.83 -8.85 13.75
CA TRP A 29 13.92 -9.67 14.53
C TRP A 29 13.75 -11.05 13.90
N ASP A 30 13.68 -12.09 14.73
CA ASP A 30 13.33 -13.44 14.29
C ASP A 30 11.86 -13.70 14.64
N LEU A 31 11.03 -13.81 13.61
CA LEU A 31 9.62 -14.17 13.72
C LEU A 31 9.47 -15.68 13.54
N MET A 32 8.81 -16.34 14.50
CA MET A 32 8.50 -17.74 14.39
C MET A 32 7.04 -17.93 13.97
N LEU A 33 6.84 -18.39 12.75
CA LEU A 33 5.52 -18.68 12.18
C LEU A 33 5.25 -20.19 12.31
N PHE A 34 4.43 -20.55 13.27
CA PHE A 34 3.96 -21.93 13.40
C PHE A 34 2.98 -22.29 12.30
N SER A 35 2.78 -23.58 12.09
CA SER A 35 2.08 -24.16 10.94
C SER A 35 0.86 -23.40 10.45
N ASN A 36 -0.07 -23.05 11.33
CA ASN A 36 -1.29 -22.32 10.94
C ASN A 36 -0.98 -20.91 10.40
N ASN A 37 -0.08 -20.18 11.06
CA ASN A 37 0.31 -18.84 10.62
C ASN A 37 1.21 -18.90 9.39
N TRP A 38 2.07 -19.92 9.29
CA TRP A 38 2.89 -20.13 8.11
C TRP A 38 2.03 -20.39 6.88
N GLU A 39 1.13 -21.37 6.93
CA GLU A 39 0.22 -21.67 5.82
C GLU A 39 -0.64 -20.47 5.41
N LYS A 40 -1.08 -19.67 6.38
CA LYS A 40 -1.91 -18.49 6.14
C LYS A 40 -1.14 -17.36 5.46
N TYR A 41 0.11 -17.14 5.84
CA TYR A 41 0.84 -15.92 5.48
C TYR A 41 2.07 -16.17 4.60
N LYS A 42 2.45 -17.41 4.29
CA LYS A 42 3.66 -17.73 3.53
C LYS A 42 3.82 -16.98 2.22
N ALA A 43 2.70 -16.68 1.54
CA ALA A 43 2.72 -15.93 0.28
C ALA A 43 3.24 -14.49 0.41
N PHE A 44 3.12 -13.90 1.61
CA PHE A 44 3.62 -12.54 1.89
C PHE A 44 5.13 -12.53 2.22
N PHE A 45 5.62 -13.63 2.79
CA PHE A 45 7.01 -13.73 3.23
C PHE A 45 7.91 -14.16 2.07
N VAL A 46 8.35 -13.17 1.29
CA VAL A 46 9.35 -13.33 0.23
C VAL A 46 10.52 -12.41 0.57
N ALA A 47 11.76 -12.90 0.41
CA ALA A 47 12.94 -12.09 0.71
C ALA A 47 12.94 -10.78 -0.11
N GLY A 48 13.18 -9.66 0.55
CA GLY A 48 13.12 -8.33 -0.02
C GLY A 48 11.75 -7.65 0.04
N THR A 49 10.69 -8.38 0.40
CA THR A 49 9.34 -7.80 0.52
C THR A 49 9.24 -6.91 1.77
N ALA A 50 8.71 -5.70 1.58
CA ALA A 50 8.38 -4.79 2.66
C ALA A 50 6.97 -5.10 3.20
N LEU A 51 6.89 -5.37 4.50
CA LEU A 51 5.66 -5.75 5.19
C LEU A 51 5.37 -4.86 6.38
N CYS A 52 4.09 -4.68 6.66
CA CYS A 52 3.60 -4.19 7.94
C CYS A 52 3.00 -5.36 8.73
N LEU A 53 3.49 -5.56 9.96
CA LEU A 53 3.11 -6.66 10.82
C LEU A 53 2.45 -6.13 12.10
N ASN A 54 1.29 -6.68 12.45
CA ASN A 54 0.77 -6.58 13.79
C ASN A 54 1.22 -7.83 14.57
N ILE A 55 1.97 -7.63 15.65
CA ILE A 55 2.67 -8.70 16.37
C ILE A 55 2.20 -8.74 17.82
N SER A 56 1.82 -9.91 18.32
CA SER A 56 1.70 -10.15 19.75
C SER A 56 3.02 -10.66 20.30
N VAL A 57 3.39 -10.15 21.46
CA VAL A 57 4.62 -10.53 22.18
C VAL A 57 4.25 -11.40 23.38
N SER A 58 4.81 -12.59 23.47
CA SER A 58 4.61 -13.48 24.62
C SER A 58 5.95 -13.91 25.22
N LYS A 59 6.05 -13.87 26.55
CA LYS A 59 7.17 -14.44 27.29
C LYS A 59 6.80 -15.85 27.74
N GLN A 60 7.64 -16.79 27.42
CA GLN A 60 7.53 -18.15 27.94
C GLN A 60 8.51 -18.36 29.10
N PRO A 61 8.09 -19.00 30.20
CA PRO A 61 9.01 -19.37 31.27
C PRO A 61 10.19 -20.20 30.72
N GLY A 62 11.41 -19.82 31.08
CA GLY A 62 12.63 -20.53 30.66
C GLY A 62 13.19 -20.17 29.29
N ARG A 63 12.65 -19.12 28.65
CA ARG A 63 13.22 -18.54 27.42
C ARG A 63 13.66 -17.11 27.67
N ASP A 64 14.91 -16.81 27.30
CA ASP A 64 15.48 -15.45 27.43
C ASP A 64 14.87 -14.45 26.41
N LYS A 65 14.49 -14.94 25.23
CA LYS A 65 13.90 -14.11 24.20
C LYS A 65 12.38 -14.27 24.14
N PRO A 66 11.63 -13.15 24.00
CA PRO A 66 10.20 -13.22 23.81
C PRO A 66 9.86 -13.88 22.47
N MET A 67 8.71 -14.52 22.41
CA MET A 67 8.16 -15.06 21.17
C MET A 67 7.30 -14.01 20.50
N LEU A 68 7.60 -13.71 19.23
CA LEU A 68 6.88 -12.77 18.39
C LEU A 68 5.93 -13.56 17.49
N ASN A 69 4.63 -13.33 17.64
CA ASN A 69 3.60 -14.01 16.85
C ASN A 69 2.85 -13.00 15.98
N PRO A 70 2.96 -13.05 14.64
CA PRO A 70 2.22 -12.18 13.77
C PRO A 70 0.72 -12.51 13.83
N GLN A 71 -0.08 -11.50 14.09
CA GLN A 71 -1.55 -11.55 14.10
C GLN A 71 -2.13 -11.11 12.76
N GLN A 72 -1.47 -10.14 12.12
CA GLN A 72 -1.84 -9.61 10.82
C GLN A 72 -0.56 -9.30 10.03
N VAL A 73 -0.62 -9.60 8.74
CA VAL A 73 0.45 -9.33 7.76
C VAL A 73 -0.18 -8.60 6.59
N ARG A 74 0.43 -7.49 6.17
CA ARG A 74 0.04 -6.71 4.99
C ARG A 74 1.28 -6.29 4.21
N LEU A 75 1.16 -6.15 2.91
CA LEU A 75 2.19 -5.49 2.11
C LEU A 75 2.28 -4.01 2.54
N LEU A 76 3.50 -3.50 2.68
CA LEU A 76 3.70 -2.09 3.08
C LEU A 76 3.16 -1.15 2.00
N ASP A 77 3.32 -1.49 0.73
CA ASP A 77 2.83 -0.71 -0.40
C ASP A 77 1.30 -0.57 -0.41
N GLU A 78 0.56 -1.53 0.16
CA GLU A 78 -0.90 -1.43 0.32
C GLU A 78 -1.32 -0.44 1.42
N LEU A 79 -0.39 -0.03 2.28
CA LEU A 79 -0.63 0.88 3.39
C LEU A 79 -0.10 2.30 3.13
N VAL A 80 0.77 2.45 2.13
CA VAL A 80 1.22 3.77 1.69
C VAL A 80 0.09 4.38 0.87
N VAL A 81 -0.52 5.41 1.44
CA VAL A 81 -1.51 6.22 0.73
C VAL A 81 -0.73 7.24 -0.08
N HIS A 82 -0.69 7.05 -1.38
CA HIS A 82 -0.17 8.05 -2.30
C HIS A 82 -1.33 8.94 -2.76
N ASP A 83 -1.16 10.24 -2.65
CA ASP A 83 -2.15 11.19 -3.14
C ASP A 83 -2.14 11.22 -4.67
N LEU A 84 -3.31 11.45 -5.26
CA LEU A 84 -3.50 11.50 -6.70
C LEU A 84 -3.31 12.93 -7.20
N HIS A 85 -2.34 13.15 -8.06
CA HIS A 85 -2.03 14.43 -8.69
C HIS A 85 -2.43 14.39 -10.16
N ILE A 86 -3.29 15.33 -10.59
CA ILE A 86 -3.82 15.43 -11.95
C ILE A 86 -3.42 16.79 -12.52
N THR A 87 -2.56 16.81 -13.52
CA THR A 87 -2.15 18.03 -14.22
C THR A 87 -3.04 18.27 -15.41
N MET A 88 -3.70 19.42 -15.42
CA MET A 88 -4.65 19.84 -16.44
C MET A 88 -4.09 20.99 -17.26
N GLY A 89 -4.08 20.82 -18.57
CA GLY A 89 -3.70 21.85 -19.52
C GLY A 89 -4.84 22.80 -19.89
N PRO A 90 -4.55 23.89 -20.64
CA PRO A 90 -5.50 24.93 -20.97
C PRO A 90 -6.62 24.49 -21.92
N ASN A 91 -6.50 23.32 -22.52
CA ASN A 91 -7.45 22.82 -23.54
C ASN A 91 -8.44 21.79 -23.00
N LEU A 92 -8.60 21.70 -21.66
CA LEU A 92 -9.55 20.80 -21.05
C LEU A 92 -10.98 21.29 -21.26
N ALA A 93 -11.81 20.46 -21.89
CA ALA A 93 -13.22 20.79 -22.13
C ALA A 93 -14.06 20.56 -20.86
N ASP A 94 -15.16 21.30 -20.73
CA ASP A 94 -16.11 21.13 -19.62
C ASP A 94 -16.65 19.69 -19.53
N SER A 95 -16.92 19.08 -20.71
CA SER A 95 -17.35 17.68 -20.76
C SER A 95 -16.34 16.70 -20.15
N ASP A 96 -15.02 16.96 -20.31
CA ASP A 96 -13.97 16.14 -19.72
C ASP A 96 -13.87 16.37 -18.20
N LEU A 97 -14.06 17.61 -17.75
CA LEU A 97 -14.14 17.91 -16.31
C LEU A 97 -15.30 17.18 -15.64
N PHE A 98 -16.49 17.17 -16.27
CA PHE A 98 -17.63 16.41 -15.75
C PHE A 98 -17.33 14.91 -15.69
N ALA A 99 -16.72 14.35 -16.74
CA ALA A 99 -16.38 12.94 -16.77
C ALA A 99 -15.33 12.57 -15.69
N ILE A 100 -14.32 13.40 -15.49
CA ILE A 100 -13.32 13.23 -14.41
C ILE A 100 -14.02 13.26 -13.05
N ARG A 101 -14.90 14.23 -12.83
CA ARG A 101 -15.66 14.34 -11.58
C ARG A 101 -16.48 13.09 -11.29
N GLU A 102 -17.22 12.57 -12.25
CA GLU A 102 -18.04 11.35 -12.08
C GLU A 102 -17.16 10.13 -11.75
N GLU A 103 -16.00 9.99 -12.38
CA GLU A 103 -15.05 8.92 -12.05
C GLU A 103 -14.50 9.04 -10.63
N LEU A 104 -14.10 10.24 -10.21
CA LEU A 104 -13.57 10.47 -8.86
C LEU A 104 -14.63 10.29 -7.77
N LEU A 105 -15.92 10.50 -8.09
CA LEU A 105 -17.03 10.32 -7.17
C LEU A 105 -17.62 8.90 -7.20
N SER A 106 -17.19 8.07 -8.14
CA SER A 106 -17.68 6.68 -8.25
C SER A 106 -17.35 5.88 -7.01
N ASP A 107 -18.32 5.13 -6.50
CA ASP A 107 -18.10 4.24 -5.34
C ASP A 107 -17.04 3.17 -5.59
N SER A 108 -16.85 2.75 -6.84
CA SER A 108 -15.81 1.80 -7.24
C SER A 108 -14.39 2.35 -7.05
N ASN A 109 -14.23 3.68 -7.11
CA ASN A 109 -12.96 4.38 -6.98
C ASN A 109 -12.75 4.99 -5.57
N ARG A 110 -13.68 4.80 -4.64
CA ARG A 110 -13.57 5.32 -3.27
C ARG A 110 -12.38 4.70 -2.53
N GLY A 111 -11.61 5.53 -1.82
CA GLY A 111 -10.40 5.12 -1.08
C GLY A 111 -9.95 6.16 -0.07
N ASP A 112 -8.65 6.25 0.16
CA ASP A 112 -8.04 7.10 1.19
C ASP A 112 -7.13 8.20 0.63
N SER A 113 -6.78 8.15 -0.67
CA SER A 113 -5.91 9.11 -1.34
C SER A 113 -6.63 10.44 -1.57
N ALA A 114 -6.02 11.55 -1.19
CA ALA A 114 -6.50 12.88 -1.58
C ALA A 114 -6.25 13.12 -3.08
N VAL A 115 -6.98 14.05 -3.65
CA VAL A 115 -6.85 14.43 -5.07
C VAL A 115 -6.41 15.87 -5.18
N TYR A 116 -5.35 16.10 -5.94
CA TYR A 116 -4.80 17.41 -6.24
C TYR A 116 -4.87 17.69 -7.74
N PHE A 117 -5.34 18.87 -8.10
CA PHE A 117 -5.38 19.37 -9.46
C PHE A 117 -4.32 20.44 -9.65
N HIS A 118 -3.44 20.23 -10.63
CA HIS A 118 -2.46 21.20 -11.08
C HIS A 118 -2.97 21.81 -12.39
N ILE A 119 -3.35 23.05 -12.34
CA ILE A 119 -3.93 23.77 -13.49
C ILE A 119 -2.85 24.62 -14.11
N GLU A 120 -2.48 24.29 -15.34
CA GLU A 120 -1.53 25.06 -16.14
C GLU A 120 -2.27 26.14 -16.94
N GLY A 121 -2.04 27.40 -16.60
CA GLY A 121 -2.64 28.54 -17.29
C GLY A 121 -1.60 29.50 -17.86
N ALA A 122 -2.06 30.46 -18.68
CA ALA A 122 -1.19 31.47 -19.29
C ALA A 122 -0.50 32.35 -18.25
N GLY A 123 0.68 31.89 -17.80
CA GLY A 123 1.57 32.59 -16.85
C GLY A 123 1.36 32.31 -15.37
N ARG A 124 0.50 31.39 -15.00
CA ARG A 124 0.32 30.93 -13.61
C ARG A 124 -0.03 29.45 -13.55
N ASN A 125 0.63 28.74 -12.66
CA ASN A 125 0.25 27.38 -12.28
C ASN A 125 -0.46 27.44 -10.92
N VAL A 126 -1.61 26.79 -10.82
CA VAL A 126 -2.42 26.76 -9.60
C VAL A 126 -2.60 25.31 -9.18
N THR A 127 -2.31 25.02 -7.91
CA THR A 127 -2.63 23.72 -7.31
C THR A 127 -3.86 23.86 -6.44
N VAL A 128 -4.84 23.01 -6.66
CA VAL A 128 -6.10 22.96 -5.89
C VAL A 128 -6.29 21.55 -5.36
N GLN A 129 -6.44 21.42 -4.06
CA GLN A 129 -6.86 20.16 -3.47
C GLN A 129 -8.38 20.01 -3.67
N ALA A 130 -8.82 18.85 -4.09
CA ALA A 130 -10.24 18.53 -4.11
C ALA A 130 -10.82 18.58 -2.69
N ASN A 131 -12.15 18.70 -2.61
CA ASN A 131 -12.81 18.65 -1.31
C ASN A 131 -12.35 17.42 -0.54
N HIS A 132 -12.01 17.57 0.75
CA HIS A 132 -11.51 16.53 1.63
C HIS A 132 -12.44 15.31 1.77
N ALA A 133 -13.72 15.44 1.39
CA ALA A 133 -14.65 14.33 1.30
C ALA A 133 -14.46 13.48 0.02
N ILE A 134 -13.71 13.99 -0.97
CA ILE A 134 -13.36 13.27 -2.20
C ILE A 134 -12.03 12.60 -1.97
N LYS A 135 -12.08 11.31 -1.68
CA LYS A 135 -10.91 10.45 -1.55
C LYS A 135 -11.06 9.24 -2.45
N VAL A 136 -9.98 8.89 -3.13
CA VAL A 136 -9.99 7.83 -4.15
C VAL A 136 -9.00 6.72 -3.83
N ARG A 137 -9.18 5.59 -4.49
CA ARG A 137 -8.19 4.50 -4.57
C ARG A 137 -7.54 4.57 -5.94
N PRO A 138 -6.28 5.02 -6.06
CA PRO A 138 -5.58 5.08 -7.33
C PRO A 138 -5.31 3.66 -7.86
N SER A 139 -6.23 3.13 -8.65
CA SER A 139 -6.05 1.88 -9.37
C SER A 139 -5.46 2.15 -10.76
N GLU A 140 -4.77 1.19 -11.34
CA GLU A 140 -4.27 1.27 -12.71
C GLU A 140 -5.39 1.58 -13.71
N GLN A 141 -6.59 1.08 -13.46
CA GLN A 141 -7.77 1.37 -14.27
C GLN A 141 -8.17 2.84 -14.20
N LEU A 142 -8.22 3.42 -12.98
CA LEU A 142 -8.52 4.84 -12.79
C LEU A 142 -7.44 5.72 -13.41
N LEU A 143 -6.16 5.42 -13.16
CA LEU A 143 -5.03 6.17 -13.71
C LEU A 143 -5.03 6.16 -15.25
N SER A 144 -5.24 4.99 -15.86
CA SER A 144 -5.32 4.83 -17.32
C SER A 144 -6.49 5.62 -17.91
N LEU A 145 -7.65 5.56 -17.25
CA LEU A 145 -8.84 6.29 -17.68
C LEU A 145 -8.60 7.80 -17.61
N LEU A 146 -8.05 8.32 -16.53
CA LEU A 146 -7.72 9.74 -16.38
C LEU A 146 -6.71 10.19 -17.45
N ARG A 147 -5.65 9.44 -17.68
CA ARG A 147 -4.63 9.71 -18.71
C ARG A 147 -5.21 9.72 -20.13
N SER A 148 -6.30 9.00 -20.36
CA SER A 148 -6.97 8.98 -21.67
C SER A 148 -7.81 10.23 -21.96
N LYS A 149 -8.10 11.06 -20.95
CA LYS A 149 -8.93 12.27 -21.13
C LYS A 149 -8.17 13.37 -21.85
N ARG A 150 -8.83 13.99 -22.81
CA ARG A 150 -8.27 15.09 -23.58
C ARG A 150 -8.05 16.30 -22.65
N GLY A 151 -6.86 16.90 -22.70
CA GLY A 151 -6.50 18.04 -21.85
C GLY A 151 -5.88 17.67 -20.50
N ILE A 152 -5.80 16.39 -20.14
CA ILE A 152 -4.93 15.92 -19.07
C ILE A 152 -3.50 15.85 -19.60
N VAL A 153 -2.57 16.50 -18.90
CA VAL A 153 -1.15 16.56 -19.23
C VAL A 153 -0.38 15.45 -18.53
N ASP A 154 -0.68 15.25 -17.25
CA ASP A 154 -0.04 14.20 -16.44
C ASP A 154 -0.98 13.70 -15.33
N VAL A 155 -0.74 12.46 -14.89
CA VAL A 155 -1.37 11.84 -13.72
C VAL A 155 -0.30 11.07 -12.97
N SER A 156 0.04 11.53 -11.75
CA SER A 156 1.06 10.95 -10.89
C SER A 156 0.53 10.63 -9.49
N LEU A 157 1.31 9.85 -8.76
CA LEU A 157 1.09 9.50 -7.36
C LEU A 157 2.28 10.02 -6.53
N GLU A 158 2.00 10.76 -5.46
CA GLU A 158 3.00 11.33 -4.56
C GLU A 158 2.72 11.00 -3.09
#